data_983798eb275142a2280a402d585ec53d
#
_entry.id   983798eb275142a2280a402d585ec53d
#
_cell.length_a   1.000
_cell.length_b   1.000
_cell.length_c   1.000
_cell.angle_alpha   90.00
_cell.angle_beta   90.00
_cell.angle_gamma   90.00
#
_symmetry.space_group_name_H-M   'P 1'
#
loop_
_entity.id
_entity.type
_entity.pdbx_description
1 polymer ?
#
loop_
_entity_poly.entity_id
_entity_poly.type
_entity_poly.pdbx_seq_one_letter_code
_entity_poly.pdbx_strand_id
1 'polypeptide(L)'
;MIKEQIQKTVVKSGNGGAVWVPKDWLGEKVIVILPEKTKQGMKKQILQLLEPYFQDIVAVGIYGSYARNEQTKWSDIDVLVITNRDVKLSIEKKGIDILSVSMDRISEAIKKYPVLYYNIIQEIEPIINARLFEEARRINISKVGLKEFLKDTQQHTKSNQEFLELDRLDGMFLTSYAVAYSSFLRLKGLFIINCILKGEKFSNKEFKHWMMRQGIAEKEYNIWYSAYKMIRDEHEEKELKIGIDLMERILKVTKKEIKHLLGKIGK
;
A
#
# COMPACT_ATOMS: atom_id res chain seq x y z
N MET A 1 2.23 16.54 -39.57
CA MET A 1 1.42 15.35 -39.96
C MET A 1 2.17 14.12 -39.48
N ILE A 2 1.55 13.23 -38.66
CA ILE A 2 2.17 11.97 -38.23
C ILE A 2 2.09 11.02 -39.42
N LYS A 3 3.24 10.59 -40.00
CA LYS A 3 3.30 9.69 -41.14
C LYS A 3 2.99 8.24 -40.73
N GLU A 4 3.49 7.82 -39.58
CA GLU A 4 3.39 6.46 -39.09
C GLU A 4 3.52 6.44 -37.55
N GLN A 5 2.87 5.48 -36.89
CA GLN A 5 2.97 5.26 -35.45
C GLN A 5 3.18 3.78 -35.17
N ILE A 6 4.22 3.45 -34.40
CA ILE A 6 4.49 2.08 -33.94
C ILE A 6 4.55 2.03 -32.41
N GLN A 7 4.14 0.90 -31.84
CA GLN A 7 4.28 0.64 -30.43
C GLN A 7 5.48 -0.31 -30.21
N LYS A 8 6.43 0.10 -29.37
CA LYS A 8 7.64 -0.66 -29.08
C LYS A 8 7.95 -0.65 -27.58
N THR A 9 8.56 -1.71 -27.10
CA THR A 9 9.07 -1.80 -25.72
C THR A 9 10.49 -1.26 -25.67
N VAL A 10 10.80 -0.45 -24.66
CA VAL A 10 12.17 0.00 -24.39
C VAL A 10 12.98 -1.19 -23.86
N VAL A 11 14.11 -1.48 -24.47
CA VAL A 11 15.03 -2.55 -24.07
C VAL A 11 16.29 -1.96 -23.44
N LYS A 12 16.95 -2.73 -22.55
CA LYS A 12 18.22 -2.31 -21.94
C LYS A 12 19.32 -2.18 -22.98
N SER A 13 20.04 -1.05 -22.98
CA SER A 13 21.21 -0.80 -23.83
C SER A 13 22.27 -0.05 -23.03
N GLY A 14 23.33 -0.71 -22.67
CA GLY A 14 24.36 -0.16 -21.78
C GLY A 14 23.77 0.30 -20.44
N ASN A 15 24.04 1.56 -20.07
CA ASN A 15 23.49 2.20 -18.86
C ASN A 15 22.12 2.88 -19.09
N GLY A 16 21.49 2.70 -20.24
CA GLY A 16 20.22 3.31 -20.61
C GLY A 16 19.25 2.33 -21.25
N GLY A 17 18.19 2.88 -21.87
CA GLY A 17 17.21 2.13 -22.65
C GLY A 17 17.26 2.53 -24.12
N ALA A 18 16.95 1.60 -25.02
CA ALA A 18 16.83 1.83 -26.47
C ALA A 18 15.46 1.39 -26.98
N VAL A 19 14.97 2.08 -28.01
CA VAL A 19 13.79 1.71 -28.78
C VAL A 19 14.24 1.37 -30.19
N TRP A 20 13.98 0.15 -30.65
CA TRP A 20 14.29 -0.27 -32.01
C TRP A 20 13.17 0.13 -32.94
N VAL A 21 13.54 0.93 -33.97
CA VAL A 21 12.63 1.38 -35.03
C VAL A 21 12.96 0.68 -36.36
N PRO A 22 12.05 0.67 -37.33
CA PRO A 22 12.32 0.15 -38.66
C PRO A 22 13.57 0.79 -39.29
N LYS A 23 14.30 0.01 -40.14
CA LYS A 23 15.57 0.45 -40.71
C LYS A 23 15.41 1.65 -41.69
N ASP A 24 14.27 1.76 -42.32
CA ASP A 24 13.89 2.84 -43.22
C ASP A 24 13.66 4.19 -42.52
N TRP A 25 13.61 4.17 -41.17
CA TRP A 25 13.55 5.40 -40.35
C TRP A 25 14.93 5.95 -39.98
N LEU A 26 16.02 5.34 -40.48
CA LEU A 26 17.36 5.84 -40.20
C LEU A 26 17.53 7.26 -40.72
N GLY A 27 18.00 8.17 -39.83
CA GLY A 27 18.16 9.60 -40.14
C GLY A 27 16.91 10.45 -39.92
N GLU A 28 15.74 9.85 -39.66
CA GLU A 28 14.51 10.58 -39.37
C GLU A 28 14.45 11.00 -37.88
N LYS A 29 13.78 12.13 -37.61
CA LYS A 29 13.47 12.58 -36.26
C LYS A 29 12.18 11.92 -35.79
N VAL A 30 12.25 11.23 -34.66
CA VAL A 30 11.10 10.59 -34.01
C VAL A 30 10.79 11.25 -32.68
N ILE A 31 9.52 11.23 -32.30
CA ILE A 31 9.06 11.60 -30.97
C ILE A 31 8.75 10.32 -30.20
N VAL A 32 9.44 10.11 -29.05
CA VAL A 32 9.16 8.99 -28.17
C VAL A 32 8.19 9.48 -27.10
N ILE A 33 7.00 8.90 -27.07
CA ILE A 33 5.97 9.19 -26.08
C ILE A 33 5.90 8.00 -25.11
N LEU A 34 6.12 8.24 -23.82
CA LEU A 34 5.82 7.27 -22.78
C LEU A 34 4.38 7.50 -22.33
N PRO A 35 3.43 6.63 -22.75
CA PRO A 35 2.04 6.82 -22.38
C PRO A 35 1.86 6.62 -20.88
N GLU A 36 1.03 7.46 -20.25
CA GLU A 36 0.59 7.21 -18.89
C GLU A 36 -0.18 5.89 -18.80
N LYS A 37 -0.05 5.20 -17.67
CA LYS A 37 -0.84 3.99 -17.39
C LYS A 37 -2.32 4.40 -17.26
N THR A 38 -3.09 4.29 -18.32
CA THR A 38 -4.54 4.52 -18.25
C THR A 38 -5.21 3.40 -17.46
N LYS A 39 -6.29 3.72 -16.73
CA LYS A 39 -7.07 2.70 -15.99
C LYS A 39 -7.51 1.54 -16.90
N GLN A 40 -7.88 1.83 -18.15
CA GLN A 40 -8.29 0.81 -19.11
C GLN A 40 -7.10 -0.08 -19.55
N GLY A 41 -5.93 0.50 -19.77
CA GLY A 41 -4.70 -0.24 -20.09
C GLY A 41 -4.26 -1.14 -18.95
N MET A 42 -4.36 -0.66 -17.70
CA MET A 42 -4.08 -1.46 -16.50
C MET A 42 -5.03 -2.65 -16.37
N LYS A 43 -6.35 -2.43 -16.53
CA LYS A 43 -7.34 -3.52 -16.49
C LYS A 43 -7.06 -4.60 -17.52
N LYS A 44 -6.73 -4.19 -18.77
CA LYS A 44 -6.35 -5.13 -19.84
C LYS A 44 -5.10 -5.92 -19.47
N GLN A 45 -4.07 -5.27 -18.94
CA GLN A 45 -2.83 -5.93 -18.53
C GLN A 45 -3.07 -6.94 -17.38
N ILE A 46 -3.89 -6.59 -16.39
CA ILE A 46 -4.25 -7.48 -15.29
C ILE A 46 -4.98 -8.71 -15.83
N LEU A 47 -5.99 -8.52 -16.71
CA LEU A 47 -6.74 -9.63 -17.30
C LEU A 47 -5.85 -10.57 -18.12
N GLN A 48 -4.89 -10.05 -18.90
CA GLN A 48 -3.93 -10.84 -19.63
C GLN A 48 -3.03 -11.70 -18.71
N LEU A 49 -2.60 -11.14 -17.57
CA LEU A 49 -1.79 -11.88 -16.58
C LEU A 49 -2.59 -12.98 -15.88
N LEU A 50 -3.89 -12.77 -15.69
CA LEU A 50 -4.79 -13.69 -14.99
C LEU A 50 -5.43 -14.73 -15.92
N GLU A 51 -5.29 -14.60 -17.24
CA GLU A 51 -5.90 -15.50 -18.24
C GLU A 51 -5.68 -16.99 -17.96
N PRO A 52 -4.48 -17.48 -17.58
CA PRO A 52 -4.24 -18.89 -17.28
C PRO A 52 -5.04 -19.43 -16.09
N TYR A 53 -5.56 -18.52 -15.25
CA TYR A 53 -6.25 -18.86 -13.99
C TYR A 53 -7.76 -18.57 -14.02
N PHE A 54 -8.33 -18.17 -15.16
CA PHE A 54 -9.75 -17.76 -15.24
C PHE A 54 -10.74 -18.82 -14.76
N GLN A 55 -10.39 -20.13 -14.85
CA GLN A 55 -11.24 -21.21 -14.33
C GLN A 55 -11.41 -21.17 -12.82
N ASP A 56 -10.43 -20.61 -12.11
CA ASP A 56 -10.40 -20.55 -10.65
C ASP A 56 -10.77 -19.16 -10.11
N ILE A 57 -10.90 -18.16 -10.97
CA ILE A 57 -11.15 -16.76 -10.56
C ILE A 57 -12.65 -16.50 -10.42
N VAL A 58 -13.05 -15.98 -9.27
CA VAL A 58 -14.43 -15.56 -8.96
C VAL A 58 -14.59 -14.06 -9.06
N ALA A 59 -13.62 -13.28 -8.59
CA ALA A 59 -13.64 -11.83 -8.66
C ALA A 59 -12.22 -11.23 -8.73
N VAL A 60 -12.09 -10.06 -9.35
CA VAL A 60 -10.84 -9.30 -9.47
C VAL A 60 -11.12 -7.83 -9.28
N GLY A 61 -10.28 -7.14 -8.54
CA GLY A 61 -10.34 -5.68 -8.41
C GLY A 61 -8.99 -5.04 -8.10
N ILE A 62 -8.85 -3.79 -8.47
CA ILE A 62 -7.69 -2.94 -8.14
C ILE A 62 -7.97 -2.28 -6.80
N TYR A 63 -6.98 -2.25 -5.90
CA TYR A 63 -7.05 -1.52 -4.63
C TYR A 63 -5.80 -0.65 -4.44
N GLY A 64 -5.62 -0.07 -3.26
CA GLY A 64 -4.43 0.70 -2.95
C GLY A 64 -4.39 2.07 -3.60
N SER A 65 -3.18 2.56 -3.90
CA SER A 65 -2.94 3.91 -4.37
C SER A 65 -3.65 4.24 -5.69
N TYR A 66 -3.72 3.28 -6.62
CA TYR A 66 -4.41 3.45 -7.90
C TYR A 66 -5.94 3.56 -7.75
N ALA A 67 -6.54 2.79 -6.86
CA ALA A 67 -7.97 2.87 -6.58
C ALA A 67 -8.35 4.20 -5.92
N ARG A 68 -7.46 4.76 -5.09
CA ARG A 68 -7.66 6.06 -4.42
C ARG A 68 -7.25 7.27 -5.25
N ASN A 69 -6.70 7.09 -6.46
CA ASN A 69 -6.06 8.14 -7.27
C ASN A 69 -4.92 8.89 -6.53
N GLU A 70 -4.17 8.18 -5.70
CA GLU A 70 -3.03 8.68 -4.92
C GLU A 70 -1.69 8.08 -5.40
N GLN A 71 -1.67 7.45 -6.58
CA GLN A 71 -0.49 6.80 -7.12
C GLN A 71 0.61 7.79 -7.48
N THR A 72 1.85 7.34 -7.38
CA THR A 72 3.05 8.02 -7.86
C THR A 72 3.66 7.22 -9.01
N LYS A 73 4.67 7.76 -9.67
CA LYS A 73 5.41 7.04 -10.74
C LYS A 73 6.07 5.73 -10.27
N TRP A 74 6.23 5.55 -8.97
CA TRP A 74 6.84 4.37 -8.33
C TRP A 74 5.83 3.42 -7.72
N SER A 75 4.54 3.73 -7.82
CA SER A 75 3.50 2.89 -7.22
C SER A 75 3.29 1.62 -8.05
N ASP A 76 3.23 0.48 -7.37
CA ASP A 76 2.74 -0.77 -7.92
C ASP A 76 1.21 -0.74 -8.04
N ILE A 77 0.69 -1.59 -8.92
CA ILE A 77 -0.75 -1.80 -9.07
C ILE A 77 -1.12 -2.95 -8.12
N ASP A 78 -1.83 -2.63 -7.06
CA ASP A 78 -2.31 -3.60 -6.08
C ASP A 78 -3.59 -4.28 -6.60
N VAL A 79 -3.62 -5.61 -6.73
CA VAL A 79 -4.73 -6.39 -7.26
C VAL A 79 -5.19 -7.41 -6.23
N LEU A 80 -6.50 -7.39 -5.90
CA LEU A 80 -7.12 -8.48 -5.14
C LEU A 80 -7.78 -9.46 -6.12
N VAL A 81 -7.42 -10.74 -6.01
CA VAL A 81 -8.03 -11.85 -6.74
C VAL A 81 -8.75 -12.76 -5.76
N ILE A 82 -10.04 -12.96 -5.97
CA ILE A 82 -10.82 -13.95 -5.21
C ILE A 82 -10.98 -15.19 -6.07
N THR A 83 -10.57 -16.34 -5.54
CA THR A 83 -10.61 -17.63 -6.24
C THR A 83 -11.71 -18.53 -5.68
N ASN A 84 -12.19 -19.49 -6.47
CA ASN A 84 -13.21 -20.47 -6.05
C ASN A 84 -12.68 -21.51 -5.05
N ARG A 85 -11.37 -21.71 -5.01
CA ARG A 85 -10.65 -22.64 -4.13
C ARG A 85 -9.28 -22.07 -3.79
N ASP A 86 -8.56 -22.70 -2.88
CA ASP A 86 -7.20 -22.28 -2.50
C ASP A 86 -6.22 -22.60 -3.65
N VAL A 87 -5.92 -21.60 -4.47
CA VAL A 87 -5.01 -21.70 -5.62
C VAL A 87 -3.85 -20.72 -5.44
N LYS A 88 -2.62 -21.24 -5.56
CA LYS A 88 -1.43 -20.39 -5.60
C LYS A 88 -1.30 -19.79 -7.00
N LEU A 89 -1.49 -18.49 -7.10
CA LEU A 89 -1.22 -17.75 -8.34
C LEU A 89 0.28 -17.48 -8.42
N SER A 90 0.98 -18.18 -9.34
CA SER A 90 2.42 -18.01 -9.57
C SER A 90 2.63 -16.92 -10.62
N ILE A 91 2.35 -15.67 -10.26
CA ILE A 91 2.46 -14.51 -11.14
C ILE A 91 3.48 -13.55 -10.55
N GLU A 92 4.61 -13.40 -11.25
CA GLU A 92 5.62 -12.41 -10.92
C GLU A 92 5.67 -11.38 -12.03
N LYS A 93 5.18 -10.18 -11.76
CA LYS A 93 5.23 -9.07 -12.71
C LYS A 93 5.64 -7.79 -12.00
N LYS A 94 6.81 -7.26 -12.33
CA LYS A 94 7.28 -5.98 -11.79
C LYS A 94 6.21 -4.90 -11.95
N GLY A 95 5.89 -4.22 -10.85
CA GLY A 95 4.91 -3.14 -10.80
C GLY A 95 3.45 -3.60 -10.73
N ILE A 96 3.21 -4.88 -10.44
CA ILE A 96 1.87 -5.43 -10.09
C ILE A 96 2.04 -6.35 -8.89
N ASP A 97 1.31 -6.07 -7.82
CA ASP A 97 1.24 -6.89 -6.62
C ASP A 97 -0.12 -7.58 -6.53
N ILE A 98 -0.12 -8.91 -6.36
CA ILE A 98 -1.35 -9.71 -6.36
C ILE A 98 -1.56 -10.36 -5.00
N LEU A 99 -2.63 -9.91 -4.32
CA LEU A 99 -3.16 -10.58 -3.15
C LEU A 99 -4.26 -11.57 -3.58
N SER A 100 -4.06 -12.87 -3.33
CA SER A 100 -5.05 -13.91 -3.60
C SER A 100 -5.70 -14.40 -2.32
N VAL A 101 -7.02 -14.61 -2.36
CA VAL A 101 -7.79 -15.20 -1.26
C VAL A 101 -8.93 -16.06 -1.84
N SER A 102 -9.17 -17.23 -1.24
CA SER A 102 -10.28 -18.08 -1.68
C SER A 102 -11.63 -17.57 -1.16
N MET A 103 -12.69 -17.84 -1.91
CA MET A 103 -14.06 -17.39 -1.64
C MET A 103 -14.58 -17.86 -0.28
N ASP A 104 -14.24 -19.06 0.14
CA ASP A 104 -14.61 -19.62 1.44
C ASP A 104 -13.93 -18.90 2.61
N ARG A 105 -12.74 -18.29 2.39
CA ARG A 105 -11.95 -17.62 3.43
C ARG A 105 -12.15 -16.12 3.51
N ILE A 106 -12.71 -15.48 2.47
CA ILE A 106 -12.77 -14.00 2.42
C ILE A 106 -13.54 -13.40 3.61
N SER A 107 -14.68 -14.02 4.01
CA SER A 107 -15.48 -13.55 5.14
C SER A 107 -14.72 -13.68 6.47
N GLU A 108 -14.00 -14.79 6.66
CA GLU A 108 -13.15 -15.00 7.84
C GLU A 108 -11.97 -14.02 7.85
N ALA A 109 -11.31 -13.83 6.71
CA ALA A 109 -10.19 -12.90 6.56
C ALA A 109 -10.58 -11.45 6.91
N ILE A 110 -11.74 -10.98 6.45
CA ILE A 110 -12.27 -9.66 6.80
C ILE A 110 -12.53 -9.54 8.32
N LYS A 111 -13.07 -10.58 8.96
CA LYS A 111 -13.35 -10.58 10.40
C LYS A 111 -12.08 -10.67 11.23
N LYS A 112 -11.11 -11.48 10.83
CA LYS A 112 -9.86 -11.73 11.57
C LYS A 112 -8.84 -10.62 11.38
N TYR A 113 -8.72 -10.09 10.17
CA TYR A 113 -7.75 -9.05 9.80
C TYR A 113 -8.44 -7.79 9.26
N PRO A 114 -9.34 -7.17 10.04
CA PRO A 114 -10.20 -6.09 9.52
C PRO A 114 -9.41 -4.87 9.04
N VAL A 115 -8.29 -4.54 9.69
CA VAL A 115 -7.44 -3.38 9.30
C VAL A 115 -6.91 -3.52 7.87
N LEU A 116 -6.60 -4.75 7.44
CA LEU A 116 -6.15 -5.02 6.08
C LEU A 116 -7.34 -5.12 5.11
N TYR A 117 -8.21 -6.09 5.32
CA TYR A 117 -9.23 -6.45 4.33
C TYR A 117 -10.37 -5.45 4.24
N TYR A 118 -10.81 -4.84 5.36
CA TYR A 118 -11.85 -3.82 5.29
C TYR A 118 -11.43 -2.67 4.38
N ASN A 119 -10.22 -2.15 4.58
CA ASN A 119 -9.73 -1.04 3.76
C ASN A 119 -9.68 -1.42 2.28
N ILE A 120 -9.12 -2.60 1.95
CA ILE A 120 -9.08 -3.10 0.59
C ILE A 120 -10.48 -3.16 -0.03
N ILE A 121 -11.45 -3.77 0.67
CA ILE A 121 -12.82 -3.94 0.17
C ILE A 121 -13.54 -2.60 0.01
N GLN A 122 -13.31 -1.62 0.89
CA GLN A 122 -13.94 -0.30 0.79
C GLN A 122 -13.44 0.52 -0.39
N GLU A 123 -12.16 0.40 -0.75
CA GLU A 123 -11.56 1.20 -1.81
C GLU A 123 -11.51 0.50 -3.17
N ILE A 124 -11.78 -0.82 -3.23
CA ILE A 124 -11.57 -1.63 -4.42
C ILE A 124 -12.37 -1.12 -5.63
N GLU A 125 -11.69 -0.98 -6.78
CA GLU A 125 -12.29 -0.79 -8.10
C GLU A 125 -12.47 -2.17 -8.77
N PRO A 126 -13.69 -2.68 -8.94
CA PRO A 126 -13.92 -4.00 -9.54
C PRO A 126 -13.49 -4.05 -11.01
N ILE A 127 -12.91 -5.20 -11.41
CA ILE A 127 -12.67 -5.58 -12.81
C ILE A 127 -13.61 -6.75 -13.19
N ILE A 128 -13.69 -7.76 -12.33
CA ILE A 128 -14.57 -8.95 -12.49
C ILE A 128 -15.45 -9.05 -11.25
N ASN A 129 -16.74 -9.30 -11.44
CA ASN A 129 -17.73 -9.57 -10.40
C ASN A 129 -17.85 -8.46 -9.32
N ALA A 130 -18.25 -7.27 -9.75
CA ALA A 130 -18.49 -6.13 -8.85
C ALA A 130 -19.48 -6.46 -7.72
N ARG A 131 -20.49 -7.32 -7.98
CA ARG A 131 -21.52 -7.71 -7.01
C ARG A 131 -20.91 -8.37 -5.76
N LEU A 132 -19.88 -9.22 -5.94
CA LEU A 132 -19.23 -9.87 -4.82
C LEU A 132 -18.56 -8.87 -3.87
N PHE A 133 -17.94 -7.83 -4.42
CA PHE A 133 -17.33 -6.77 -3.60
C PHE A 133 -18.38 -5.94 -2.87
N GLU A 134 -19.54 -5.68 -3.49
CA GLU A 134 -20.66 -5.03 -2.80
C GLU A 134 -21.19 -5.86 -1.62
N GLU A 135 -21.28 -7.18 -1.79
CA GLU A 135 -21.65 -8.10 -0.71
C GLU A 135 -20.59 -8.12 0.39
N ALA A 136 -19.30 -8.15 0.03
CA ALA A 136 -18.18 -8.12 0.98
C ALA A 136 -18.14 -6.82 1.81
N ARG A 137 -18.54 -5.67 1.24
CA ARG A 137 -18.65 -4.39 1.97
C ARG A 137 -19.67 -4.40 3.10
N ARG A 138 -20.64 -5.32 3.06
CA ARG A 138 -21.71 -5.45 4.07
C ARG A 138 -21.32 -6.40 5.22
N ILE A 139 -20.15 -7.05 5.15
CA ILE A 139 -19.68 -7.95 6.20
C ILE A 139 -19.39 -7.13 7.46
N ASN A 140 -20.00 -7.55 8.56
CA ASN A 140 -19.78 -6.91 9.85
C ASN A 140 -18.36 -7.15 10.36
N ILE A 141 -17.68 -6.09 10.74
CA ILE A 141 -16.32 -6.14 11.28
C ILE A 141 -16.36 -6.69 12.71
N SER A 142 -15.49 -7.65 13.00
CA SER A 142 -15.34 -8.23 14.33
C SER A 142 -14.57 -7.28 15.27
N LYS A 143 -15.18 -6.96 16.42
CA LYS A 143 -14.47 -6.26 17.51
C LYS A 143 -13.25 -7.04 18.01
N VAL A 144 -13.26 -8.37 17.89
CA VAL A 144 -12.13 -9.24 18.28
C VAL A 144 -10.91 -8.96 17.43
N GLY A 145 -11.03 -8.99 16.09
CA GLY A 145 -9.91 -8.70 15.19
C GLY A 145 -9.33 -7.28 15.36
N LEU A 146 -10.19 -6.29 15.68
CA LEU A 146 -9.70 -4.95 16.02
C LEU A 146 -8.90 -4.95 17.34
N LYS A 147 -9.38 -5.65 18.37
CA LYS A 147 -8.67 -5.76 19.66
C LYS A 147 -7.33 -6.50 19.52
N GLU A 148 -7.28 -7.56 18.71
CA GLU A 148 -6.04 -8.27 18.41
C GLU A 148 -5.01 -7.36 17.75
N PHE A 149 -5.41 -6.57 16.75
CA PHE A 149 -4.52 -5.58 16.13
C PHE A 149 -4.02 -4.54 17.13
N LEU A 150 -4.88 -4.05 18.04
CA LEU A 150 -4.47 -3.11 19.08
C LEU A 150 -3.46 -3.72 20.05
N LYS A 151 -3.67 -4.99 20.47
CA LYS A 151 -2.75 -5.73 21.34
C LYS A 151 -1.39 -5.92 20.68
N ASP A 152 -1.39 -6.36 19.41
CA ASP A 152 -0.17 -6.53 18.62
C ASP A 152 0.56 -5.19 18.42
N THR A 153 -0.17 -4.12 18.12
CA THR A 153 0.39 -2.75 18.02
C THR A 153 1.02 -2.30 19.35
N GLN A 154 0.42 -2.66 20.49
CA GLN A 154 0.97 -2.34 21.81
C GLN A 154 2.31 -3.04 22.05
N GLN A 155 2.45 -4.32 21.65
CA GLN A 155 3.70 -5.06 21.74
C GLN A 155 4.79 -4.42 20.86
N HIS A 156 4.48 -4.15 19.58
CA HIS A 156 5.42 -3.47 18.68
C HIS A 156 5.81 -2.08 19.18
N THR A 157 4.89 -1.34 19.80
CA THR A 157 5.20 -0.03 20.38
C THR A 157 6.20 -0.15 21.52
N LYS A 158 6.11 -1.22 22.34
CA LYS A 158 7.07 -1.51 23.40
C LYS A 158 8.45 -1.85 22.83
N SER A 159 8.52 -2.76 21.84
CA SER A 159 9.78 -3.11 21.20
C SER A 159 10.42 -1.90 20.49
N ASN A 160 9.63 -1.08 19.79
CA ASN A 160 10.13 0.15 19.20
C ASN A 160 10.70 1.12 20.24
N GLN A 161 10.12 1.18 21.44
CA GLN A 161 10.66 1.99 22.55
C GLN A 161 12.02 1.47 23.01
N GLU A 162 12.16 0.15 23.17
CA GLU A 162 13.42 -0.50 23.54
C GLU A 162 14.51 -0.23 22.49
N PHE A 163 14.21 -0.31 21.20
CA PHE A 163 15.14 0.06 20.14
C PHE A 163 15.54 1.53 20.16
N LEU A 164 14.62 2.46 20.46
CA LEU A 164 14.97 3.87 20.58
C LEU A 164 15.91 4.15 21.78
N GLU A 165 15.77 3.39 22.86
CA GLU A 165 16.67 3.49 24.01
C GLU A 165 18.10 3.01 23.64
N LEU A 166 18.22 1.99 22.77
CA LEU A 166 19.53 1.55 22.24
C LEU A 166 20.12 2.60 21.28
N ASP A 167 19.32 3.09 20.30
CA ASP A 167 19.78 4.12 19.38
C ASP A 167 20.28 5.39 20.12
N ARG A 168 19.66 5.72 21.25
CA ARG A 168 20.06 6.88 22.08
C ARG A 168 21.46 6.74 22.68
N LEU A 169 21.98 5.52 22.87
CA LEU A 169 23.35 5.30 23.32
C LEU A 169 24.37 5.67 22.21
N ASP A 170 23.96 5.58 20.94
CA ASP A 170 24.80 5.86 19.77
C ASP A 170 24.66 7.33 19.29
N GLY A 171 23.65 8.07 19.75
CA GLY A 171 23.48 9.46 19.39
C GLY A 171 22.06 10.00 19.41
N MET A 172 21.79 11.04 18.60
CA MET A 172 20.49 11.72 18.53
C MET A 172 19.62 11.26 17.36
N PHE A 173 20.12 10.37 16.50
CA PHE A 173 19.46 9.90 15.29
C PHE A 173 19.29 8.40 15.29
N LEU A 174 18.28 7.89 14.58
CA LEU A 174 18.11 6.46 14.39
C LEU A 174 19.33 5.86 13.69
N THR A 175 19.79 4.70 14.15
CA THR A 175 20.80 3.87 13.49
C THR A 175 20.19 2.99 12.39
N SER A 176 18.89 2.71 12.50
CA SER A 176 18.11 1.93 11.52
C SER A 176 16.73 2.51 11.34
N TYR A 177 16.20 2.45 10.11
CA TYR A 177 14.82 2.92 9.83
C TYR A 177 13.73 1.90 10.23
N ALA A 178 14.09 0.76 10.83
CA ALA A 178 13.13 -0.27 11.23
C ALA A 178 12.05 0.27 12.19
N VAL A 179 12.43 1.12 13.16
CA VAL A 179 11.50 1.77 14.09
C VAL A 179 10.58 2.73 13.35
N ALA A 180 11.10 3.50 12.38
CA ALA A 180 10.33 4.42 11.57
C ALA A 180 9.31 3.67 10.71
N TYR A 181 9.72 2.57 10.07
CA TYR A 181 8.85 1.71 9.27
C TYR A 181 7.73 1.07 10.11
N SER A 182 8.11 0.40 11.21
CA SER A 182 7.17 -0.26 12.10
C SER A 182 6.14 0.72 12.66
N SER A 183 6.58 1.87 13.20
CA SER A 183 5.69 2.87 13.76
C SER A 183 4.73 3.47 12.72
N PHE A 184 5.18 3.65 11.47
CA PHE A 184 4.32 4.15 10.39
C PHE A 184 3.19 3.17 10.09
N LEU A 185 3.50 1.88 9.90
CA LEU A 185 2.50 0.84 9.65
C LEU A 185 1.48 0.75 10.79
N ARG A 186 1.95 0.80 12.04
CA ARG A 186 1.08 0.69 13.22
C ARG A 186 0.16 1.89 13.35
N LEU A 187 0.66 3.12 13.24
CA LEU A 187 -0.16 4.32 13.30
C LEU A 187 -1.16 4.42 12.14
N LYS A 188 -0.73 4.05 10.93
CA LYS A 188 -1.64 3.94 9.80
C LYS A 188 -2.78 2.96 10.09
N GLY A 189 -2.47 1.80 10.68
CA GLY A 189 -3.47 0.81 11.08
C GLY A 189 -4.43 1.34 12.15
N LEU A 190 -3.96 2.08 13.15
CA LEU A 190 -4.81 2.74 14.15
C LEU A 190 -5.75 3.78 13.51
N PHE A 191 -5.24 4.54 12.54
CA PHE A 191 -6.08 5.49 11.80
C PHE A 191 -7.13 4.77 10.95
N ILE A 192 -6.80 3.62 10.33
CA ILE A 192 -7.77 2.77 9.62
C ILE A 192 -8.85 2.27 10.58
N ILE A 193 -8.52 1.88 11.81
CA ILE A 193 -9.54 1.52 12.83
C ILE A 193 -10.49 2.69 13.10
N ASN A 194 -9.97 3.92 13.21
CA ASN A 194 -10.84 5.10 13.34
C ASN A 194 -11.79 5.24 12.13
N CYS A 195 -11.28 5.03 10.91
CA CYS A 195 -12.12 5.05 9.70
C CYS A 195 -13.20 3.96 9.77
N ILE A 196 -12.84 2.72 10.16
CA ILE A 196 -13.78 1.61 10.34
C ILE A 196 -14.89 1.99 11.32
N LEU A 197 -14.53 2.50 12.50
CA LEU A 197 -15.51 2.86 13.55
C LEU A 197 -16.44 4.00 13.16
N LYS A 198 -16.07 4.81 12.18
CA LYS A 198 -16.86 5.92 11.65
C LYS A 198 -17.58 5.60 10.33
N GLY A 199 -17.26 4.44 9.71
CA GLY A 199 -17.73 4.12 8.35
C GLY A 199 -17.10 4.99 7.26
N GLU A 200 -15.91 5.54 7.50
CA GLU A 200 -15.17 6.39 6.57
C GLU A 200 -14.15 5.58 5.76
N LYS A 201 -13.84 6.05 4.53
CA LYS A 201 -12.75 5.47 3.72
C LYS A 201 -11.39 6.02 4.18
N PHE A 202 -10.37 5.19 4.11
CA PHE A 202 -8.99 5.61 4.33
C PHE A 202 -8.48 6.49 3.18
N SER A 203 -7.66 7.50 3.52
CA SER A 203 -6.88 8.31 2.58
C SER A 203 -5.53 8.65 3.20
N ASN A 204 -4.44 8.59 2.42
CA ASN A 204 -3.12 9.01 2.90
C ASN A 204 -3.08 10.51 3.24
N LYS A 205 -3.85 11.32 2.49
CA LYS A 205 -3.98 12.76 2.76
C LYS A 205 -4.61 13.01 4.12
N GLU A 206 -5.72 12.33 4.43
CA GLU A 206 -6.38 12.47 5.72
C GLU A 206 -5.54 11.91 6.87
N PHE A 207 -4.80 10.82 6.66
CA PHE A 207 -3.84 10.31 7.64
C PHE A 207 -2.74 11.34 7.94
N LYS A 208 -2.15 11.97 6.91
CA LYS A 208 -1.18 13.05 7.08
C LYS A 208 -1.76 14.21 7.88
N HIS A 209 -2.96 14.70 7.53
CA HIS A 209 -3.63 15.77 8.26
C HIS A 209 -3.93 15.38 9.71
N TRP A 210 -4.31 14.12 9.95
CA TRP A 210 -4.52 13.63 11.30
C TRP A 210 -3.23 13.66 12.11
N MET A 211 -2.09 13.24 11.56
CA MET A 211 -0.78 13.32 12.21
C MET A 211 -0.38 14.77 12.55
N MET A 212 -0.64 15.70 11.64
CA MET A 212 -0.39 17.13 11.89
C MET A 212 -1.23 17.63 13.07
N ARG A 213 -2.49 17.21 13.18
CA ARG A 213 -3.34 17.52 14.35
C ARG A 213 -2.84 16.88 15.66
N GLN A 214 -2.02 15.83 15.61
CA GLN A 214 -1.34 15.26 16.77
C GLN A 214 -0.04 16.00 17.13
N GLY A 215 0.32 17.08 16.44
CA GLY A 215 1.50 17.89 16.71
C GLY A 215 2.78 17.45 15.99
N ILE A 216 2.65 16.61 14.95
CA ILE A 216 3.78 16.26 14.06
C ILE A 216 3.79 17.25 12.90
N ALA A 217 4.86 18.04 12.77
CA ALA A 217 4.97 19.04 11.70
C ALA A 217 5.03 18.36 10.33
N GLU A 218 4.56 19.05 9.28
CA GLU A 218 4.54 18.49 7.92
C GLU A 218 5.92 18.03 7.44
N LYS A 219 6.97 18.79 7.72
CA LYS A 219 8.35 18.43 7.39
C LYS A 219 8.79 17.14 8.09
N GLU A 220 8.43 16.98 9.35
CA GLU A 220 8.73 15.78 10.14
C GLU A 220 7.97 14.55 9.62
N TYR A 221 6.68 14.71 9.29
CA TYR A 221 5.90 13.67 8.66
C TYR A 221 6.53 13.23 7.33
N ASN A 222 6.95 14.17 6.50
CA ASN A 222 7.54 13.83 5.20
C ASN A 222 8.86 13.05 5.34
N ILE A 223 9.73 13.41 6.30
CA ILE A 223 10.97 12.67 6.58
C ILE A 223 10.65 11.25 7.06
N TRP A 224 9.73 11.11 8.01
CA TRP A 224 9.28 9.82 8.52
C TRP A 224 8.63 8.94 7.45
N TYR A 225 7.79 9.54 6.60
CA TYR A 225 7.17 8.85 5.47
C TYR A 225 8.20 8.39 4.42
N SER A 226 9.24 9.20 4.16
CA SER A 226 10.34 8.82 3.26
C SER A 226 11.08 7.60 3.79
N ALA A 227 11.40 7.54 5.08
CA ALA A 227 12.04 6.37 5.68
C ALA A 227 11.18 5.10 5.60
N TYR A 228 9.86 5.24 5.83
CA TYR A 228 8.92 4.14 5.62
C TYR A 228 8.97 3.63 4.18
N LYS A 229 8.98 4.55 3.19
CA LYS A 229 9.04 4.19 1.77
C LYS A 229 10.35 3.52 1.37
N MET A 230 11.49 3.97 1.88
CA MET A 230 12.79 3.38 1.59
C MET A 230 12.82 1.88 1.93
N ILE A 231 12.29 1.50 3.09
CA ILE A 231 12.22 0.08 3.48
C ILE A 231 11.18 -0.67 2.66
N ARG A 232 9.99 -0.09 2.46
CA ARG A 232 8.90 -0.76 1.73
C ARG A 232 9.24 -1.02 0.27
N ASP A 233 9.85 -0.03 -0.39
CA ASP A 233 10.10 -0.04 -1.83
C ASP A 233 11.51 -0.58 -2.17
N GLU A 234 12.29 -1.02 -1.15
CA GLU A 234 13.69 -1.50 -1.27
C GLU A 234 14.59 -0.54 -2.05
N HIS A 235 14.37 0.76 -1.89
CA HIS A 235 15.15 1.80 -2.55
C HIS A 235 16.13 2.44 -1.58
N GLU A 236 17.42 2.37 -1.91
CA GLU A 236 18.44 3.17 -1.26
C GLU A 236 18.38 4.61 -1.79
N GLU A 237 17.74 5.49 -1.05
CA GLU A 237 17.86 6.94 -1.21
C GLU A 237 18.96 7.48 -0.26
N LYS A 238 19.30 8.77 -0.41
CA LYS A 238 20.23 9.46 0.49
C LYS A 238 19.89 9.21 1.96
N GLU A 239 20.93 9.06 2.77
CA GLU A 239 20.82 8.90 4.21
C GLU A 239 19.87 9.95 4.83
N LEU A 240 18.78 9.50 5.43
CA LEU A 240 17.82 10.34 6.12
C LEU A 240 18.19 10.43 7.60
N LYS A 241 18.37 11.63 8.12
CA LYS A 241 18.57 11.84 9.56
C LYS A 241 17.21 11.99 10.26
N ILE A 242 16.80 10.93 10.97
CA ILE A 242 15.56 10.93 11.77
C ILE A 242 15.93 11.04 13.22
N GLY A 243 15.52 12.15 13.86
CA GLY A 243 15.77 12.37 15.28
C GLY A 243 14.98 11.41 16.18
N ILE A 244 15.62 10.91 17.23
CA ILE A 244 15.00 10.06 18.25
C ILE A 244 13.82 10.77 18.90
N ASP A 245 13.90 12.07 19.17
CA ASP A 245 12.83 12.88 19.77
C ASP A 245 11.55 12.89 18.91
N LEU A 246 11.68 12.90 17.58
CA LEU A 246 10.54 12.77 16.67
C LEU A 246 9.88 11.40 16.86
N MET A 247 10.67 10.34 16.89
CA MET A 247 10.15 8.98 17.06
C MET A 247 9.47 8.76 18.41
N GLU A 248 10.01 9.34 19.47
CA GLU A 248 9.36 9.31 20.81
C GLU A 248 8.00 10.01 20.80
N ARG A 249 7.89 11.19 20.14
CA ARG A 249 6.58 11.86 19.99
C ARG A 249 5.61 11.00 19.19
N ILE A 250 6.07 10.33 18.12
CA ILE A 250 5.25 9.40 17.33
C ILE A 250 4.80 8.22 18.18
N LEU A 251 5.67 7.60 18.97
CA LEU A 251 5.29 6.50 19.87
C LEU A 251 4.33 6.98 20.98
N LYS A 252 4.46 8.21 21.46
CA LYS A 252 3.50 8.81 22.41
C LYS A 252 2.11 8.96 21.78
N VAL A 253 2.04 9.42 20.52
CA VAL A 253 0.77 9.47 19.76
C VAL A 253 0.18 8.06 19.63
N THR A 254 1.01 7.06 19.30
CA THR A 254 0.59 5.66 19.17
C THR A 254 -0.03 5.14 20.46
N LYS A 255 0.66 5.32 21.62
CA LYS A 255 0.16 4.91 22.95
C LYS A 255 -1.17 5.58 23.29
N LYS A 256 -1.29 6.89 23.04
CA LYS A 256 -2.52 7.67 23.26
C LYS A 256 -3.68 7.11 22.42
N GLU A 257 -3.42 6.84 21.14
CA GLU A 257 -4.45 6.37 20.22
C GLU A 257 -4.90 4.94 20.51
N ILE A 258 -4.00 4.04 20.89
CA ILE A 258 -4.36 2.69 21.38
C ILE A 258 -5.35 2.80 22.55
N LYS A 259 -5.03 3.62 23.57
CA LYS A 259 -5.90 3.81 24.74
C LYS A 259 -7.28 4.35 24.35
N HIS A 260 -7.31 5.33 23.43
CA HIS A 260 -8.54 5.90 22.93
C HIS A 260 -9.42 4.85 22.22
N LEU A 261 -8.83 4.06 21.32
CA LEU A 261 -9.54 3.03 20.56
C LEU A 261 -10.02 1.87 21.43
N LEU A 262 -9.23 1.43 22.40
CA LEU A 262 -9.67 0.43 23.39
C LEU A 262 -10.92 0.90 24.15
N GLY A 263 -10.98 2.18 24.54
CA GLY A 263 -12.16 2.77 25.17
C GLY A 263 -13.39 2.81 24.27
N LYS A 264 -13.22 2.98 22.95
CA LYS A 264 -14.31 2.97 21.97
C LYS A 264 -14.82 1.56 21.65
N ILE A 265 -13.91 0.60 21.47
CA ILE A 265 -14.26 -0.79 21.10
C ILE A 265 -14.80 -1.58 22.30
N GLY A 266 -14.43 -1.17 23.54
CA GLY A 266 -14.89 -1.78 24.78
C GLY A 266 -16.34 -1.47 25.15
N LYS A 267 -16.87 -0.38 24.59
CA LYS A 267 -18.30 -0.02 24.66
C LYS A 267 -19.08 -0.73 23.55
#